data_040787f1cb85263b802f6a5c07a89d8a
#
_entry.id   040787f1cb85263b802f6a5c07a89d8a
#
_cell.length_a   1.000
_cell.length_b   1.000
_cell.length_c   1.000
_cell.angle_alpha   90.00
_cell.angle_beta   90.00
_cell.angle_gamma   90.00
#
_symmetry.space_group_name_H-M   'P 1'
#
loop_
_entity.id
_entity.type
_entity.pdbx_description
1 polymer ?
#
loop_
_entity_poly.entity_id
_entity_poly.type
_entity_poly.pdbx_seq_one_letter_code
_entity_poly.pdbx_strand_id
1 'polypeptide(L)'
;MGVGLPFGVGAKVACPDKQVIVVHGDGSMGMNAMEMDTAIRHKIPLLIVISLNGGWTGDPAREKPGRDLGYMRYDKMCEAFGGYGEYVTKPEDIRPALERAQAKVDEGMVALVNVRTDYRARYGGVRFSDYST
;
A
#
# COMPACT_ATOMS: atom_id res chain seq x y z
N MET A 1 1.94 1.55 -13.08
CA MET A 1 1.33 1.92 -11.80
C MET A 1 -0.08 1.35 -11.75
N GLY A 2 -0.69 1.21 -10.55
CA GLY A 2 -2.04 0.68 -10.38
C GLY A 2 -2.16 -0.84 -10.36
N VAL A 3 -1.22 -1.58 -10.90
CA VAL A 3 -1.30 -3.04 -11.05
C VAL A 3 -0.91 -3.84 -9.80
N GLY A 4 -0.32 -3.20 -8.79
CA GLY A 4 0.24 -3.91 -7.62
C GLY A 4 -0.81 -4.73 -6.87
N LEU A 5 -1.92 -4.13 -6.52
CA LEU A 5 -2.98 -4.83 -5.79
C LEU A 5 -3.67 -5.92 -6.63
N PRO A 6 -4.12 -5.68 -7.88
CA PRO A 6 -4.62 -6.74 -8.75
C PRO A 6 -3.65 -7.91 -8.93
N PHE A 7 -2.35 -7.63 -9.09
CA PHE A 7 -1.34 -8.69 -9.19
C PHE A 7 -1.15 -9.45 -7.89
N GLY A 8 -1.21 -8.74 -6.73
CA GLY A 8 -1.18 -9.38 -5.42
C GLY A 8 -2.34 -10.34 -5.21
N VAL A 9 -3.55 -9.93 -5.59
CA VAL A 9 -4.74 -10.80 -5.55
C VAL A 9 -4.54 -12.02 -6.45
N GLY A 10 -4.11 -11.82 -7.70
CA GLY A 10 -3.84 -12.90 -8.64
C GLY A 10 -2.74 -13.85 -8.12
N ALA A 11 -1.67 -13.31 -7.55
CA ALA A 11 -0.57 -14.11 -6.97
C ALA A 11 -1.05 -14.97 -5.80
N LYS A 12 -1.90 -14.41 -4.92
CA LYS A 12 -2.45 -15.16 -3.78
C LYS A 12 -3.41 -16.27 -4.22
N VAL A 13 -4.20 -16.03 -5.27
CA VAL A 13 -5.06 -17.05 -5.87
C VAL A 13 -4.22 -18.19 -6.50
N ALA A 14 -3.17 -17.82 -7.22
CA ALA A 14 -2.27 -18.79 -7.86
C ALA A 14 -1.42 -19.58 -6.86
N CYS A 15 -1.07 -18.98 -5.73
CA CYS A 15 -0.20 -19.56 -4.71
C CYS A 15 -0.83 -19.37 -3.30
N PRO A 16 -1.91 -20.10 -2.97
CA PRO A 16 -2.70 -19.87 -1.75
C PRO A 16 -1.89 -20.10 -0.46
N ASP A 17 -0.90 -20.97 -0.48
CA ASP A 17 -0.06 -21.29 0.68
C ASP A 17 1.11 -20.31 0.88
N LYS A 18 1.29 -19.36 -0.03
CA LYS A 18 2.37 -18.37 0.07
C LYS A 18 1.88 -17.09 0.73
N GLN A 19 2.76 -16.48 1.51
CA GLN A 19 2.57 -15.10 1.94
C GLN A 19 2.65 -14.18 0.71
N VAL A 20 1.70 -13.27 0.59
CA VAL A 20 1.71 -12.24 -0.45
C VAL A 20 1.68 -10.87 0.22
N ILE A 21 2.68 -10.05 -0.09
CA ILE A 21 2.80 -8.68 0.38
C ILE A 21 2.83 -7.76 -0.83
N VAL A 22 1.94 -6.77 -0.84
CA VAL A 22 1.88 -5.71 -1.85
C VAL A 22 2.41 -4.43 -1.24
N VAL A 23 3.53 -3.91 -1.75
CA VAL A 23 4.09 -2.63 -1.31
C VAL A 23 4.00 -1.64 -2.45
N HIS A 24 3.29 -0.53 -2.25
CA HIS A 24 3.19 0.52 -3.27
C HIS A 24 2.86 1.90 -2.69
N GLY A 25 2.98 2.93 -3.51
CA GLY A 25 2.62 4.29 -3.13
C GLY A 25 1.11 4.54 -3.17
N ASP A 26 0.69 5.61 -2.51
CA ASP A 26 -0.70 6.07 -2.43
C ASP A 26 -1.32 6.39 -3.79
N GLY A 27 -0.57 7.02 -4.70
CA GLY A 27 -1.04 7.27 -6.06
C GLY A 27 -1.28 5.98 -6.85
N SER A 28 -0.44 4.96 -6.66
CA SER A 28 -0.64 3.63 -7.27
C SER A 28 -1.82 2.90 -6.65
N MET A 29 -1.99 3.01 -5.32
CA MET A 29 -3.13 2.43 -4.61
C MET A 29 -4.45 3.02 -5.10
N GLY A 30 -4.53 4.34 -5.24
CA GLY A 30 -5.75 5.03 -5.66
C GLY A 30 -6.30 4.62 -7.02
N MET A 31 -5.45 4.08 -7.91
CA MET A 31 -5.88 3.66 -9.25
C MET A 31 -6.78 2.41 -9.23
N ASN A 32 -6.54 1.47 -8.31
CA ASN A 32 -7.28 0.21 -8.23
C ASN A 32 -7.59 -0.19 -6.78
N ALA A 33 -7.86 0.80 -5.91
CA ALA A 33 -8.13 0.56 -4.50
C ALA A 33 -9.34 -0.35 -4.24
N MET A 34 -10.30 -0.40 -5.17
CA MET A 34 -11.49 -1.25 -5.07
C MET A 34 -11.17 -2.74 -5.14
N GLU A 35 -9.98 -3.14 -5.61
CA GLU A 35 -9.55 -4.54 -5.54
C GLU A 35 -9.32 -5.04 -4.11
N MET A 36 -9.27 -4.14 -3.11
CA MET A 36 -9.38 -4.54 -1.70
C MET A 36 -10.72 -5.19 -1.39
N ASP A 37 -11.82 -4.60 -1.89
CA ASP A 37 -13.16 -5.18 -1.75
C ASP A 37 -13.23 -6.55 -2.42
N THR A 38 -12.64 -6.69 -3.62
CA THR A 38 -12.54 -7.97 -4.30
C THR A 38 -11.82 -9.01 -3.43
N ALA A 39 -10.64 -8.68 -2.88
CA ALA A 39 -9.87 -9.58 -2.03
C ALA A 39 -10.65 -9.98 -0.76
N ILE A 40 -11.31 -9.03 -0.11
CA ILE A 40 -12.08 -9.25 1.12
C ILE A 40 -13.29 -10.13 0.86
N ARG A 41 -14.10 -9.81 -0.15
CA ARG A 41 -15.30 -10.60 -0.51
C ARG A 41 -14.97 -12.03 -0.90
N HIS A 42 -13.84 -12.25 -1.54
CA HIS A 42 -13.40 -13.57 -1.99
C HIS A 42 -12.48 -14.28 -0.98
N LYS A 43 -12.28 -13.71 0.22
CA LYS A 43 -11.44 -14.27 1.29
C LYS A 43 -10.03 -14.61 0.79
N ILE A 44 -9.39 -13.67 0.11
CA ILE A 44 -8.03 -13.77 -0.42
C ILE A 44 -7.11 -12.97 0.52
N PRO A 45 -6.55 -13.59 1.58
CA PRO A 45 -5.78 -12.87 2.59
C PRO A 45 -4.42 -12.43 2.03
N LEU A 46 -4.11 -11.16 2.14
CA LEU A 46 -2.83 -10.59 1.76
C LEU A 46 -2.54 -9.32 2.60
N LEU A 47 -1.26 -8.99 2.71
CA LEU A 47 -0.80 -7.78 3.37
C LEU A 47 -0.56 -6.67 2.35
N ILE A 48 -1.17 -5.51 2.57
CA ILE A 48 -0.98 -4.31 1.76
C ILE A 48 -0.21 -3.28 2.60
N VAL A 49 0.90 -2.78 2.09
CA VAL A 49 1.70 -1.74 2.75
C VAL A 49 1.75 -0.53 1.83
N ILE A 50 1.26 0.60 2.30
CA ILE A 50 1.24 1.84 1.53
C ILE A 50 2.35 2.77 2.02
N SER A 51 3.28 3.14 1.12
CA SER A 51 4.16 4.27 1.31
C SER A 51 3.38 5.55 1.04
N LEU A 52 2.77 6.09 2.10
CA LEU A 52 1.83 7.21 2.03
C LEU A 52 2.58 8.53 2.11
N ASN A 53 3.06 9.04 0.99
CA ASN A 53 3.74 10.33 0.92
C ASN A 53 2.80 11.51 0.60
N GLY A 54 1.52 11.23 0.35
CA GLY A 54 0.49 12.23 0.09
C GLY A 54 0.51 12.80 -1.34
N GLY A 55 1.12 12.10 -2.29
CA GLY A 55 1.13 12.59 -3.66
C GLY A 55 1.94 11.78 -4.66
N TRP A 56 1.88 12.22 -5.90
CA TRP A 56 2.67 11.64 -6.98
C TRP A 56 4.13 12.07 -6.84
N THR A 57 5.05 11.11 -6.97
CA THR A 57 6.48 11.36 -6.90
C THR A 57 6.99 12.31 -7.98
N GLY A 58 8.14 12.96 -7.74
CA GLY A 58 8.80 13.83 -8.70
C GLY A 58 8.38 15.30 -8.64
N ASP A 59 7.53 15.68 -7.67
CA ASP A 59 7.15 17.05 -7.42
C ASP A 59 7.29 17.42 -5.92
N PRO A 60 8.54 17.64 -5.45
CA PRO A 60 8.78 17.97 -4.03
C PRO A 60 8.15 19.27 -3.57
N ALA A 61 7.97 20.23 -4.47
CA ALA A 61 7.34 21.51 -4.19
C ALA A 61 5.81 21.43 -4.17
N ARG A 62 5.23 20.35 -4.71
CA ARG A 62 3.78 20.14 -4.87
C ARG A 62 3.08 21.27 -5.65
N GLU A 63 3.80 21.84 -6.61
CA GLU A 63 3.31 22.97 -7.42
C GLU A 63 2.56 22.52 -8.68
N LYS A 64 2.79 21.28 -9.13
CA LYS A 64 2.16 20.77 -10.34
C LYS A 64 0.72 20.34 -10.04
N PRO A 65 -0.26 20.78 -10.84
CA PRO A 65 -1.66 20.37 -10.66
C PRO A 65 -1.82 18.85 -10.64
N GLY A 66 -2.67 18.36 -9.72
CA GLY A 66 -2.99 16.94 -9.58
C GLY A 66 -1.89 16.08 -8.94
N ARG A 67 -0.79 16.66 -8.47
CA ARG A 67 0.28 15.91 -7.80
C ARG A 67 0.05 15.72 -6.31
N ASP A 68 -0.62 16.63 -5.66
CA ASP A 68 -0.99 16.52 -4.26
C ASP A 68 -2.28 15.69 -4.12
N LEU A 69 -2.19 14.56 -3.44
CA LEU A 69 -3.31 13.65 -3.18
C LEU A 69 -3.81 13.74 -1.73
N GLY A 70 -3.09 14.47 -0.86
CA GLY A 70 -3.32 14.44 0.58
C GLY A 70 -2.94 13.07 1.19
N TYR A 71 -3.18 12.95 2.49
CA TYR A 71 -2.87 11.71 3.22
C TYR A 71 -4.15 10.86 3.36
N MET A 72 -4.47 10.13 2.29
CA MET A 72 -5.69 9.31 2.23
C MET A 72 -5.68 8.18 3.27
N ARG A 73 -6.82 7.94 3.86
CA ARG A 73 -7.04 6.92 4.90
C ARG A 73 -7.47 5.60 4.28
N TYR A 74 -6.56 4.97 3.50
CA TYR A 74 -6.81 3.64 2.92
C TYR A 74 -6.98 2.55 3.99
N ASP A 75 -6.40 2.75 5.19
CA ASP A 75 -6.64 1.91 6.36
C ASP A 75 -8.12 1.90 6.74
N LYS A 76 -8.77 3.06 6.80
CA LYS A 76 -10.20 3.16 7.08
C LYS A 76 -11.07 2.61 5.95
N MET A 77 -10.62 2.75 4.71
CA MET A 77 -11.28 2.13 3.57
C MET A 77 -11.24 0.60 3.66
N CYS A 78 -10.09 0.04 4.05
CA CYS A 78 -9.94 -1.40 4.28
C CYS A 78 -10.88 -1.90 5.39
N GLU A 79 -10.94 -1.19 6.51
CA GLU A 79 -11.86 -1.50 7.62
C GLU A 79 -13.34 -1.42 7.19
N ALA A 80 -13.69 -0.41 6.37
CA ALA A 80 -15.07 -0.25 5.87
C ALA A 80 -15.52 -1.42 4.98
N PHE A 81 -14.60 -2.09 4.30
CA PHE A 81 -14.86 -3.30 3.54
C PHE A 81 -14.83 -4.59 4.38
N GLY A 82 -14.43 -4.50 5.67
CA GLY A 82 -14.35 -5.64 6.58
C GLY A 82 -12.94 -6.25 6.70
N GLY A 83 -11.91 -5.58 6.20
CA GLY A 83 -10.51 -5.93 6.43
C GLY A 83 -9.95 -5.30 7.71
N TYR A 84 -8.64 -5.44 7.90
CA TYR A 84 -7.89 -4.85 9.00
C TYR A 84 -7.06 -3.66 8.51
N GLY A 85 -7.14 -2.52 9.19
CA GLY A 85 -6.43 -1.30 8.82
C GLY A 85 -5.61 -0.69 9.94
N GLU A 86 -4.37 -0.26 9.64
CA GLU A 86 -3.54 0.54 10.56
C GLU A 86 -2.97 1.78 9.88
N TYR A 87 -2.76 2.84 10.67
CA TYR A 87 -2.13 4.08 10.23
C TYR A 87 -0.92 4.39 11.10
N VAL A 88 0.24 4.43 10.49
CA VAL A 88 1.53 4.59 11.16
C VAL A 88 2.16 5.92 10.77
N THR A 89 2.58 6.69 11.79
CA THR A 89 3.21 8.01 11.60
C THR A 89 4.63 8.11 12.15
N LYS A 90 5.04 7.12 12.96
CA LYS A 90 6.36 7.09 13.59
C LYS A 90 7.14 5.85 13.14
N PRO A 91 8.44 5.99 12.87
CA PRO A 91 9.27 4.85 12.42
C PRO A 91 9.26 3.65 13.38
N GLU A 92 9.27 3.92 14.68
CA GLU A 92 9.27 2.88 15.72
C GLU A 92 8.00 2.02 15.74
N ASP A 93 6.89 2.55 15.23
CA ASP A 93 5.60 1.85 15.19
C ASP A 93 5.45 0.97 13.93
N ILE A 94 6.34 1.10 12.93
CA ILE A 94 6.21 0.38 11.66
C ILE A 94 6.25 -1.13 11.86
N ARG A 95 7.31 -1.64 12.53
CA ARG A 95 7.46 -3.07 12.75
C ARG A 95 6.30 -3.66 13.58
N PRO A 96 5.91 -3.09 14.73
CA PRO A 96 4.77 -3.59 15.48
C PRO A 96 3.46 -3.62 14.69
N ALA A 97 3.20 -2.60 13.84
CA ALA A 97 2.02 -2.56 13.00
C ALA A 97 2.03 -3.66 11.93
N LEU A 98 3.18 -3.90 11.29
CA LEU A 98 3.34 -4.98 10.31
C LEU A 98 3.14 -6.36 10.95
N GLU A 99 3.66 -6.57 12.16
CA GLU A 99 3.49 -7.83 12.90
C GLU A 99 2.00 -8.10 13.24
N ARG A 100 1.27 -7.07 13.71
CA ARG A 100 -0.18 -7.19 13.96
C ARG A 100 -0.96 -7.43 12.68
N ALA A 101 -0.65 -6.69 11.62
CA ALA A 101 -1.30 -6.85 10.33
C ALA A 101 -1.04 -8.25 9.74
N GLN A 102 0.18 -8.77 9.87
CA GLN A 102 0.51 -10.12 9.44
C GLN A 102 -0.29 -11.17 10.23
N ALA A 103 -0.41 -11.02 11.54
CA ALA A 103 -1.23 -11.91 12.35
C ALA A 103 -2.69 -11.95 11.85
N LYS A 104 -3.25 -10.81 11.41
CA LYS A 104 -4.58 -10.76 10.80
C LYS A 104 -4.65 -11.47 9.44
N VAL A 105 -3.59 -11.38 8.64
CA VAL A 105 -3.51 -12.14 7.38
C VAL A 105 -3.48 -13.65 7.66
N ASP A 106 -2.76 -14.08 8.71
CA ASP A 106 -2.70 -15.48 9.13
C ASP A 106 -4.06 -16.00 9.65
N GLU A 107 -4.90 -15.09 10.20
CA GLU A 107 -6.30 -15.36 10.54
C GLU A 107 -7.23 -15.39 9.31
N GLY A 108 -6.72 -15.16 8.10
CA GLY A 108 -7.48 -15.18 6.84
C GLY A 108 -8.07 -13.83 6.41
N MET A 109 -7.64 -12.72 7.01
CA MET A 109 -8.10 -11.37 6.66
C MET A 109 -7.20 -10.70 5.62
N VAL A 110 -7.75 -9.75 4.89
CA VAL A 110 -6.95 -8.75 4.19
C VAL A 110 -6.53 -7.68 5.19
N ALA A 111 -5.25 -7.33 5.23
CA ALA A 111 -4.73 -6.30 6.12
C ALA A 111 -4.01 -5.20 5.34
N LEU A 112 -4.18 -3.95 5.77
CA LEU A 112 -3.54 -2.78 5.16
C LEU A 112 -2.87 -1.91 6.23
N VAL A 113 -1.60 -1.60 5.99
CA VAL A 113 -0.83 -0.66 6.82
C VAL A 113 -0.48 0.58 5.99
N ASN A 114 -1.07 1.71 6.33
CA ASN A 114 -0.70 3.02 5.83
C ASN A 114 0.52 3.52 6.61
N VAL A 115 1.67 3.60 5.96
CA VAL A 115 2.89 4.17 6.56
C VAL A 115 3.10 5.57 6.00
N ARG A 116 2.88 6.59 6.83
CA ARG A 116 3.13 7.97 6.44
C ARG A 116 4.63 8.21 6.24
N THR A 117 5.01 8.59 5.03
CA THR A 117 6.40 8.84 4.64
C THR A 117 6.63 10.31 4.27
N ASP A 118 7.87 10.76 4.31
CA ASP A 118 8.24 12.11 3.90
C ASP A 118 8.30 12.19 2.36
N TYR A 119 7.44 13.03 1.76
CA TYR A 119 7.40 13.25 0.31
C TYR A 119 8.69 13.89 -0.24
N ARG A 120 9.51 14.47 0.63
CA ARG A 120 10.82 15.07 0.26
C ARG A 120 11.94 14.05 0.25
N ALA A 121 11.74 12.89 0.90
CA ALA A 121 12.75 11.85 0.96
C ALA A 121 13.12 11.38 -0.45
N ARG A 122 14.41 11.22 -0.70
CA ARG A 122 14.97 10.75 -1.96
C ARG A 122 15.95 9.62 -1.70
N TYR A 123 15.91 8.64 -2.57
CA TYR A 123 16.98 7.67 -2.63
C TYR A 123 18.18 8.30 -3.38
N GLY A 124 19.28 8.50 -2.66
CA GLY A 124 20.49 9.06 -3.25
C GLY A 124 21.30 7.97 -3.94
N GLY A 125 21.27 7.90 -5.27
CA GLY A 125 22.21 7.01 -5.95
C GLY A 125 21.75 6.40 -7.28
N VAL A 126 20.46 6.40 -7.60
CA VAL A 126 19.98 5.87 -8.88
C VAL A 126 19.03 6.87 -9.52
N ARG A 127 19.33 7.29 -10.73
CA ARG A 127 18.40 8.10 -11.54
C ARG A 127 17.40 7.16 -12.21
N PHE A 128 16.15 7.60 -12.35
CA PHE A 128 15.12 6.84 -13.07
C PHE A 128 15.55 6.49 -14.51
N SER A 129 16.35 7.36 -15.12
CA SER A 129 16.99 7.12 -16.42
C SER A 129 17.92 5.92 -16.47
N ASP A 130 18.41 5.45 -15.33
CA ASP A 130 19.34 4.31 -15.26
C ASP A 130 18.61 2.96 -15.44
N TYR A 131 17.27 2.97 -15.42
CA TYR A 131 16.40 1.81 -15.66
C TYR A 131 15.72 1.83 -17.03
N SER A 132 15.85 2.92 -17.78
CA SER A 132 15.28 3.05 -19.13
C SER A 132 16.36 2.76 -20.17
N THR A 133 16.66 1.50 -20.40
CA THR A 133 17.40 1.01 -21.58
C THR A 133 16.43 0.45 -22.59
#